data_3902b110a34b87506eb99f46b708c441
#
_entry.id   3902b110a34b87506eb99f46b708c441
#
_cell.length_a   1.000
_cell.length_b   1.000
_cell.length_c   1.000
_cell.angle_alpha   90.00
_cell.angle_beta   90.00
_cell.angle_gamma   90.00
#
_symmetry.space_group_name_H-M   'P 1'
#
loop_
_entity.id
_entity.type
_entity.pdbx_description
1 polymer ?
#
loop_
_entity_poly.entity_id
_entity_poly.type
_entity_poly.pdbx_seq_one_letter_code
_entity_poly.pdbx_strand_id
1 'polypeptide(L)'
;MAGLIPNTNVDRRAVLALIGAALAPVPAQAAQYPSRPIKIIVPFGPGGSGDISARLIGKQIEDKTRQAVVVDNRPGANGIIGTMAVKTAEPDGYTVLLITTSTHAANVSLVRHLSYDPARDFTVVGVFRSSGSYLMVRPEAPWRDLPGFVAAAKAAPGKLVFGYFNASSRTPPEYLSRLAGIELQGVPYRAIANAIADLISGEIHCLFMDTTASNQYLQSHQLRPLAITSLTRARATPDVPAVAETFPGFQLTGFLGMAVPSATPRDIVVQLNGLINEALTVPEVRRRMDEFGLSYDITDLAACEAEVRAERERWTEYTRVAGIQPE
;
A
#
# COMPACT_ATOMS: atom_id res chain seq x y z
N MET A 1 71.82 -47.74 -36.31
CA MET A 1 70.39 -47.70 -36.05
C MET A 1 70.02 -46.23 -35.78
N ALA A 2 69.48 -45.54 -36.74
CA ALA A 2 69.07 -44.13 -36.61
C ALA A 2 67.53 -44.11 -36.41
N GLY A 3 67.12 -43.65 -35.22
CA GLY A 3 65.69 -43.52 -34.88
C GLY A 3 65.09 -42.30 -35.52
N LEU A 4 64.04 -42.51 -36.33
CA LEU A 4 63.17 -41.45 -36.89
C LEU A 4 62.37 -40.81 -35.79
N ILE A 5 62.53 -39.50 -35.59
CA ILE A 5 61.62 -38.66 -34.78
C ILE A 5 60.49 -38.23 -35.72
N PRO A 6 59.19 -38.49 -35.43
CA PRO A 6 58.10 -38.01 -36.24
C PRO A 6 57.93 -36.49 -36.04
N ASN A 7 58.01 -35.74 -37.17
CA ASN A 7 57.82 -34.31 -37.22
C ASN A 7 56.30 -34.03 -37.20
N THR A 8 55.75 -33.71 -36.03
CA THR A 8 54.36 -33.28 -35.88
C THR A 8 54.21 -31.80 -36.28
N ASN A 9 54.00 -31.53 -37.56
CA ASN A 9 53.57 -30.20 -38.02
C ASN A 9 52.17 -29.91 -37.46
N VAL A 10 52.10 -29.20 -36.31
CA VAL A 10 50.83 -28.67 -35.78
C VAL A 10 50.41 -27.54 -36.71
N ASP A 11 49.34 -27.78 -37.46
CA ASP A 11 48.79 -26.80 -38.42
C ASP A 11 48.30 -25.55 -37.61
N ARG A 12 49.05 -24.46 -37.79
CA ARG A 12 48.75 -23.16 -37.15
C ARG A 12 47.34 -22.70 -37.41
N ARG A 13 46.73 -23.11 -38.51
CA ARG A 13 45.33 -22.77 -38.89
C ARG A 13 44.34 -23.56 -38.00
N ALA A 14 44.62 -24.79 -37.66
CA ALA A 14 43.79 -25.62 -36.78
C ALA A 14 43.82 -25.09 -35.33
N VAL A 15 44.95 -24.59 -34.84
CA VAL A 15 45.12 -24.00 -33.50
C VAL A 15 44.34 -22.66 -33.42
N LEU A 16 44.41 -21.83 -34.47
CA LEU A 16 43.66 -20.57 -34.53
C LEU A 16 42.15 -20.80 -34.62
N ALA A 17 41.69 -21.84 -35.32
CA ALA A 17 40.28 -22.21 -35.38
C ALA A 17 39.73 -22.71 -34.01
N LEU A 18 40.54 -23.43 -33.22
CA LEU A 18 40.18 -23.89 -31.86
C LEU A 18 40.11 -22.74 -30.89
N ILE A 19 40.96 -21.72 -30.99
CA ILE A 19 40.92 -20.53 -30.14
C ILE A 19 39.72 -19.64 -30.49
N GLY A 20 39.35 -19.54 -31.76
CA GLY A 20 38.16 -18.80 -32.21
C GLY A 20 36.84 -19.42 -31.75
N ALA A 21 36.75 -20.74 -31.63
CA ALA A 21 35.56 -21.44 -31.15
C ALA A 21 35.36 -21.31 -29.61
N ALA A 22 36.44 -21.04 -28.84
CA ALA A 22 36.36 -20.83 -27.37
C ALA A 22 35.86 -19.44 -26.96
N LEU A 23 35.73 -18.50 -27.94
CA LEU A 23 35.23 -17.14 -27.72
C LEU A 23 33.76 -16.95 -28.16
N ALA A 24 33.04 -18.06 -28.46
CA ALA A 24 31.59 -17.94 -28.68
C ALA A 24 30.95 -17.40 -27.41
N PRO A 25 30.18 -16.29 -27.49
CA PRO A 25 29.48 -15.77 -26.33
C PRO A 25 28.55 -16.87 -25.81
N VAL A 26 28.86 -17.40 -24.63
CA VAL A 26 27.91 -18.24 -23.89
C VAL A 26 26.64 -17.38 -23.75
N PRO A 27 25.47 -17.83 -24.23
CA PRO A 27 24.25 -17.07 -24.02
C PRO A 27 24.13 -16.82 -22.51
N ALA A 28 24.21 -15.55 -22.12
CA ALA A 28 23.97 -15.17 -20.74
C ALA A 28 22.56 -15.66 -20.42
N GLN A 29 22.48 -16.76 -19.70
CA GLN A 29 21.21 -17.27 -19.20
C GLN A 29 20.67 -16.13 -18.34
N ALA A 30 19.57 -15.50 -18.78
CA ALA A 30 18.94 -14.42 -18.06
C ALA A 30 18.81 -14.88 -16.61
N ALA A 31 19.50 -14.20 -15.70
CA ALA A 31 19.53 -14.59 -14.28
C ALA A 31 18.09 -14.68 -13.81
N GLN A 32 17.69 -15.84 -13.30
CA GLN A 32 16.32 -16.08 -12.88
C GLN A 32 15.97 -15.08 -11.76
N TYR A 33 15.04 -14.18 -12.04
CA TYR A 33 14.56 -13.24 -11.05
C TYR A 33 13.44 -13.90 -10.20
N PRO A 34 13.43 -13.73 -8.86
CA PRO A 34 14.50 -13.18 -8.03
C PRO A 34 15.59 -14.22 -7.72
N SER A 35 16.86 -13.81 -7.71
CA SER A 35 18.02 -14.63 -7.34
C SER A 35 18.64 -14.27 -5.98
N ARG A 36 18.09 -13.25 -5.32
CA ARG A 36 18.50 -12.77 -3.98
C ARG A 36 17.30 -12.19 -3.24
N PRO A 37 17.40 -11.85 -1.95
CA PRO A 37 16.30 -11.32 -1.16
C PRO A 37 15.68 -10.06 -1.76
N ILE A 38 14.33 -10.00 -1.74
CA ILE A 38 13.55 -8.82 -2.10
C ILE A 38 13.28 -8.03 -0.82
N LYS A 39 13.40 -6.71 -0.88
CA LYS A 39 13.02 -5.80 0.20
C LYS A 39 11.74 -5.06 -0.16
N ILE A 40 10.72 -5.14 0.69
CA ILE A 40 9.50 -4.34 0.56
C ILE A 40 9.58 -3.20 1.58
N ILE A 41 9.70 -1.97 1.07
CA ILE A 41 9.64 -0.77 1.91
C ILE A 41 8.18 -0.43 2.15
N VAL A 42 7.78 -0.41 3.42
CA VAL A 42 6.47 0.06 3.87
C VAL A 42 6.62 1.47 4.43
N PRO A 43 6.00 2.50 3.82
CA PRO A 43 6.23 3.91 4.19
C PRO A 43 5.51 4.33 5.48
N PHE A 44 5.01 3.37 6.26
CA PHE A 44 4.31 3.58 7.52
C PHE A 44 4.78 2.61 8.61
N GLY A 45 4.38 2.86 9.85
CA GLY A 45 4.73 2.01 10.98
C GLY A 45 4.14 0.60 10.89
N PRO A 46 4.67 -0.35 11.67
CA PRO A 46 4.17 -1.72 11.70
C PRO A 46 2.73 -1.80 12.25
N GLY A 47 2.01 -2.88 11.90
CA GLY A 47 0.65 -3.15 12.34
C GLY A 47 -0.45 -2.42 11.57
N GLY A 48 -0.11 -1.52 10.63
CA GLY A 48 -1.08 -0.93 9.69
C GLY A 48 -1.34 -1.85 8.51
N SER A 49 -2.37 -1.50 7.72
CA SER A 49 -2.80 -2.29 6.53
C SER A 49 -1.67 -2.56 5.54
N GLY A 50 -0.81 -1.57 5.32
CA GLY A 50 0.36 -1.71 4.45
C GLY A 50 1.34 -2.76 4.95
N ASP A 51 1.67 -2.77 6.24
CA ASP A 51 2.57 -3.74 6.84
C ASP A 51 1.99 -5.17 6.78
N ILE A 52 0.72 -5.30 7.16
CA ILE A 52 0.00 -6.59 7.13
C ILE A 52 -0.04 -7.15 5.70
N SER A 53 -0.42 -6.34 4.72
CA SER A 53 -0.50 -6.76 3.31
C SER A 53 0.86 -7.08 2.72
N ALA A 54 1.90 -6.28 3.02
CA ALA A 54 3.27 -6.54 2.56
C ALA A 54 3.80 -7.88 3.08
N ARG A 55 3.55 -8.21 4.36
CA ARG A 55 3.95 -9.49 4.95
C ARG A 55 3.16 -10.66 4.36
N LEU A 56 1.85 -10.48 4.15
CA LEU A 56 1.00 -11.51 3.57
C LEU A 56 1.44 -11.88 2.15
N ILE A 57 1.61 -10.90 1.27
CA ILE A 57 2.06 -11.12 -0.11
C ILE A 57 3.53 -11.54 -0.15
N GLY A 58 4.39 -10.87 0.64
CA GLY A 58 5.81 -11.20 0.72
C GLY A 58 6.07 -12.64 1.11
N LYS A 59 5.32 -13.19 2.06
CA LYS A 59 5.41 -14.61 2.46
C LYS A 59 5.12 -15.55 1.28
N GLN A 60 4.12 -15.25 0.45
CA GLN A 60 3.82 -16.08 -0.72
C GLN A 60 4.91 -16.01 -1.79
N ILE A 61 5.47 -14.81 -2.01
CA ILE A 61 6.61 -14.64 -2.93
C ILE A 61 7.83 -15.44 -2.42
N GLU A 62 8.12 -15.37 -1.12
CA GLU A 62 9.20 -16.16 -0.50
C GLU A 62 8.99 -17.67 -0.65
N ASP A 63 7.78 -18.17 -0.35
CA ASP A 63 7.45 -19.59 -0.46
C ASP A 63 7.58 -20.09 -1.91
N LYS A 64 7.17 -19.28 -2.88
CA LYS A 64 7.25 -19.60 -4.30
C LYS A 64 8.67 -19.57 -4.85
N THR A 65 9.42 -18.52 -4.52
CA THR A 65 10.74 -18.26 -5.14
C THR A 65 11.91 -18.83 -4.36
N ARG A 66 11.70 -19.19 -3.10
CA ARG A 66 12.74 -19.58 -2.14
C ARG A 66 13.76 -18.46 -1.87
N GLN A 67 13.41 -17.24 -2.20
CA GLN A 67 14.20 -16.05 -1.87
C GLN A 67 13.50 -15.29 -0.74
N ALA A 68 14.26 -14.90 0.28
CA ALA A 68 13.72 -14.17 1.43
C ALA A 68 13.04 -12.86 1.01
N VAL A 69 11.90 -12.54 1.64
CA VAL A 69 11.24 -11.25 1.45
C VAL A 69 11.23 -10.48 2.77
N VAL A 70 11.98 -9.39 2.81
CA VAL A 70 12.18 -8.57 4.01
C VAL A 70 11.27 -7.34 3.95
N VAL A 71 10.37 -7.20 4.93
CA VAL A 71 9.53 -6.00 5.09
C VAL A 71 10.25 -5.01 6.00
N ASP A 72 10.51 -3.80 5.48
CA ASP A 72 11.23 -2.70 6.16
C ASP A 72 10.30 -1.49 6.30
N ASN A 73 9.86 -1.21 7.52
CA ASN A 73 8.97 -0.10 7.82
C ASN A 73 9.76 1.21 7.95
N ARG A 74 9.49 2.19 7.09
CA ARG A 74 10.13 3.52 7.05
C ARG A 74 9.11 4.64 7.15
N PRO A 75 8.53 4.88 8.35
CA PRO A 75 7.51 5.90 8.54
C PRO A 75 8.09 7.32 8.52
N GLY A 76 7.24 8.29 8.24
CA GLY A 76 7.51 9.72 8.39
C GLY A 76 7.05 10.56 7.21
N ALA A 77 6.73 11.83 7.50
CA ALA A 77 6.26 12.82 6.53
C ALA A 77 5.15 12.27 5.61
N ASN A 78 4.09 11.71 6.20
CA ASN A 78 2.96 11.12 5.46
C ASN A 78 3.38 10.06 4.40
N GLY A 79 4.42 9.26 4.72
CA GLY A 79 4.95 8.21 3.84
C GLY A 79 6.00 8.69 2.84
N ILE A 80 6.33 9.98 2.80
CA ILE A 80 7.31 10.53 1.85
C ILE A 80 8.70 9.93 2.08
N ILE A 81 9.13 9.72 3.33
CA ILE A 81 10.45 9.17 3.65
C ILE A 81 10.64 7.77 3.03
N GLY A 82 9.69 6.87 3.26
CA GLY A 82 9.75 5.52 2.69
C GLY A 82 9.65 5.51 1.16
N THR A 83 8.79 6.37 0.59
CA THR A 83 8.63 6.51 -0.85
C THR A 83 9.92 7.00 -1.52
N MET A 84 10.57 8.00 -0.94
CA MET A 84 11.85 8.52 -1.45
C MET A 84 12.98 7.50 -1.37
N ALA A 85 12.98 6.64 -0.36
CA ALA A 85 13.97 5.57 -0.25
C ALA A 85 13.88 4.56 -1.42
N VAL A 86 12.68 4.33 -1.97
CA VAL A 86 12.52 3.48 -3.16
C VAL A 86 12.76 4.25 -4.45
N LYS A 87 12.31 5.51 -4.55
CA LYS A 87 12.59 6.36 -5.71
C LYS A 87 14.08 6.40 -6.05
N THR A 88 14.94 6.45 -5.03
CA THR A 88 16.41 6.54 -5.20
C THR A 88 17.12 5.19 -5.14
N ALA A 89 16.40 4.09 -5.04
CA ALA A 89 16.99 2.74 -5.06
C ALA A 89 17.39 2.34 -6.48
N GLU A 90 18.28 1.33 -6.58
CA GLU A 90 18.64 0.72 -7.85
C GLU A 90 17.39 0.14 -8.52
N PRO A 91 17.17 0.41 -9.84
CA PRO A 91 15.98 -0.03 -10.54
C PRO A 91 16.10 -1.49 -11.02
N ASP A 92 16.44 -2.40 -10.11
CA ASP A 92 16.70 -3.81 -10.38
C ASP A 92 15.61 -4.76 -9.87
N GLY A 93 14.51 -4.20 -9.36
CA GLY A 93 13.34 -4.93 -8.86
C GLY A 93 13.49 -5.52 -7.45
N TYR A 94 14.66 -5.38 -6.79
CA TYR A 94 14.87 -5.92 -5.45
C TYR A 94 14.49 -4.98 -4.31
N THR A 95 14.15 -3.73 -4.64
CA THR A 95 13.56 -2.79 -3.69
C THR A 95 12.18 -2.38 -4.20
N VAL A 96 11.16 -2.88 -3.52
CA VAL A 96 9.74 -2.68 -3.86
C VAL A 96 9.13 -1.72 -2.85
N LEU A 97 8.32 -0.78 -3.31
CA LEU A 97 7.52 0.10 -2.45
C LEU A 97 6.14 -0.51 -2.24
N LEU A 98 5.70 -0.63 -1.00
CA LEU A 98 4.28 -0.72 -0.75
C LEU A 98 3.66 0.66 -0.95
N ILE A 99 2.84 0.80 -1.98
CA ILE A 99 2.10 2.02 -2.26
C ILE A 99 0.75 2.03 -1.55
N THR A 100 0.30 3.23 -1.22
CA THR A 100 -1.00 3.44 -0.57
C THR A 100 -1.71 4.62 -1.20
N THR A 101 -2.99 4.75 -0.91
CA THR A 101 -3.77 5.96 -1.21
C THR A 101 -3.04 7.23 -0.80
N SER A 102 -2.45 7.28 0.41
CA SER A 102 -1.72 8.46 0.88
C SER A 102 -0.55 8.80 -0.04
N THR A 103 0.30 7.83 -0.36
CA THR A 103 1.55 8.09 -1.12
C THR A 103 1.32 8.31 -2.61
N HIS A 104 0.32 7.64 -3.22
CA HIS A 104 0.15 7.62 -4.69
C HIS A 104 -1.11 8.33 -5.18
N ALA A 105 -1.95 8.83 -4.27
CA ALA A 105 -3.14 9.62 -4.63
C ALA A 105 -3.23 10.92 -3.81
N ALA A 106 -3.41 10.85 -2.49
CA ALA A 106 -3.74 11.99 -1.66
C ALA A 106 -2.60 13.04 -1.54
N ASN A 107 -1.34 12.60 -1.40
CA ASN A 107 -0.19 13.52 -1.25
C ASN A 107 -0.04 14.49 -2.42
N VAL A 108 -0.47 14.11 -3.62
CA VAL A 108 -0.45 14.99 -4.80
C VAL A 108 -1.26 16.27 -4.56
N SER A 109 -2.34 16.18 -3.81
CA SER A 109 -3.23 17.32 -3.50
C SER A 109 -2.98 17.93 -2.12
N LEU A 110 -2.31 17.22 -1.21
CA LEU A 110 -2.14 17.63 0.19
C LEU A 110 -0.76 18.18 0.50
N VAL A 111 0.24 17.91 -0.33
CA VAL A 111 1.63 18.34 -0.10
C VAL A 111 2.03 19.35 -1.17
N ARG A 112 2.30 20.59 -0.75
CA ARG A 112 2.60 21.70 -1.67
C ARG A 112 3.85 21.46 -2.52
N HIS A 113 4.88 20.86 -1.96
CA HIS A 113 6.16 20.56 -2.60
C HIS A 113 6.50 19.07 -2.45
N LEU A 114 5.71 18.21 -3.10
CA LEU A 114 5.94 16.78 -3.08
C LEU A 114 7.26 16.44 -3.81
N SER A 115 8.18 15.75 -3.11
CA SER A 115 9.53 15.44 -3.60
C SER A 115 9.61 14.30 -4.62
N TYR A 116 8.47 13.71 -4.97
CA TYR A 116 8.34 12.66 -5.99
C TYR A 116 7.07 12.87 -6.82
N ASP A 117 7.07 12.31 -8.02
CA ASP A 117 5.89 12.21 -8.88
C ASP A 117 5.45 10.74 -8.90
N PRO A 118 4.31 10.39 -8.29
CA PRO A 118 3.87 9.00 -8.22
C PRO A 118 3.57 8.37 -9.58
N ALA A 119 3.35 9.17 -10.64
CA ALA A 119 3.09 8.67 -11.98
C ALA A 119 4.35 8.50 -12.84
N ARG A 120 5.41 9.26 -12.55
CA ARG A 120 6.64 9.27 -13.36
C ARG A 120 7.78 8.50 -12.74
N ASP A 121 7.86 8.53 -11.41
CA ASP A 121 8.99 7.95 -10.67
C ASP A 121 8.84 6.46 -10.40
N PHE A 122 7.61 5.90 -10.57
CA PHE A 122 7.30 4.52 -10.21
C PHE A 122 6.54 3.80 -11.33
N THR A 123 6.71 2.48 -11.38
CA THR A 123 5.87 1.55 -12.15
C THR A 123 5.09 0.68 -11.17
N VAL A 124 3.77 0.72 -11.25
CA VAL A 124 2.88 -0.08 -10.39
C VAL A 124 2.88 -1.53 -10.85
N VAL A 125 3.10 -2.47 -9.93
CA VAL A 125 3.20 -3.91 -10.21
C VAL A 125 2.08 -4.75 -9.56
N GLY A 126 1.21 -4.13 -8.78
CA GLY A 126 0.03 -4.78 -8.19
C GLY A 126 -0.82 -3.79 -7.42
N VAL A 127 -2.15 -3.99 -7.40
CA VAL A 127 -3.12 -3.14 -6.69
C VAL A 127 -4.19 -3.99 -6.03
N PHE A 128 -4.57 -3.62 -4.80
CA PHE A 128 -5.72 -4.18 -4.07
C PHE A 128 -6.57 -3.04 -3.53
N ARG A 129 -7.88 -3.06 -3.80
CA ARG A 129 -8.79 -1.99 -3.39
C ARG A 129 -9.23 -2.19 -1.93
N SER A 130 -9.29 -1.12 -1.17
CA SER A 130 -9.81 -1.10 0.19
C SER A 130 -11.29 -0.69 0.18
N SER A 131 -12.09 -1.35 1.00
CA SER A 131 -13.51 -1.00 1.22
C SER A 131 -13.70 0.35 1.94
N GLY A 132 -12.65 1.04 2.32
CA GLY A 132 -12.69 2.32 3.01
C GLY A 132 -12.22 2.22 4.46
N SER A 133 -12.77 3.09 5.32
CA SER A 133 -12.40 3.20 6.72
C SER A 133 -13.62 3.20 7.62
N TYR A 134 -13.50 2.63 8.81
CA TYR A 134 -14.50 2.77 9.87
C TYR A 134 -14.23 4.03 10.70
N LEU A 135 -15.28 4.74 11.04
CA LEU A 135 -15.28 5.68 12.15
C LEU A 135 -15.31 4.88 13.46
N MET A 136 -14.16 4.77 14.11
CA MET A 136 -13.97 4.00 15.32
C MET A 136 -14.02 4.88 16.55
N VAL A 137 -14.67 4.38 17.61
CA VAL A 137 -14.73 4.98 18.95
C VAL A 137 -14.43 3.91 19.99
N ARG A 138 -14.09 4.31 21.22
CA ARG A 138 -14.00 3.37 22.35
C ARG A 138 -15.39 2.82 22.70
N PRO A 139 -15.52 1.61 23.28
CA PRO A 139 -16.81 0.99 23.58
C PRO A 139 -17.70 1.82 24.51
N GLU A 140 -17.08 2.54 25.46
CA GLU A 140 -17.74 3.38 26.48
C GLU A 140 -18.20 4.75 25.94
N ALA A 141 -17.83 5.09 24.69
CA ALA A 141 -18.26 6.35 24.07
C ALA A 141 -19.80 6.47 24.09
N PRO A 142 -20.34 7.64 24.47
CA PRO A 142 -21.78 7.82 24.69
C PRO A 142 -22.59 7.70 23.39
N TRP A 143 -21.95 7.92 22.24
CA TRP A 143 -22.59 7.83 20.92
C TRP A 143 -22.74 6.39 20.49
N ARG A 144 -23.94 5.98 20.07
CA ARG A 144 -24.19 4.61 19.61
C ARG A 144 -24.15 4.45 18.11
N ASP A 145 -24.30 5.56 17.39
CA ASP A 145 -24.36 5.64 15.93
C ASP A 145 -23.76 6.95 15.40
N LEU A 146 -23.67 7.09 14.08
CA LEU A 146 -23.17 8.29 13.41
C LEU A 146 -24.06 9.53 13.68
N PRO A 147 -25.41 9.46 13.64
CA PRO A 147 -26.25 10.61 13.98
C PRO A 147 -26.01 11.14 15.41
N GLY A 148 -25.89 10.25 16.39
CA GLY A 148 -25.59 10.62 17.77
C GLY A 148 -24.21 11.28 17.93
N PHE A 149 -23.18 10.77 17.23
CA PHE A 149 -21.85 11.38 17.17
C PHE A 149 -21.91 12.80 16.58
N VAL A 150 -22.61 12.96 15.44
CA VAL A 150 -22.78 14.27 14.77
C VAL A 150 -23.55 15.27 15.65
N ALA A 151 -24.61 14.81 16.33
CA ALA A 151 -25.37 15.66 17.25
C ALA A 151 -24.51 16.16 18.42
N ALA A 152 -23.68 15.28 19.01
CA ALA A 152 -22.74 15.66 20.06
C ALA A 152 -21.68 16.65 19.57
N ALA A 153 -21.14 16.46 18.37
CA ALA A 153 -20.19 17.39 17.76
C ALA A 153 -20.80 18.77 17.52
N LYS A 154 -22.07 18.82 17.08
CA LYS A 154 -22.82 20.09 16.91
C LYS A 154 -23.07 20.80 18.24
N ALA A 155 -23.38 20.04 19.31
CA ALA A 155 -23.63 20.59 20.63
C ALA A 155 -22.37 21.16 21.30
N ALA A 156 -21.17 20.69 20.89
CA ALA A 156 -19.90 21.11 21.47
C ALA A 156 -18.82 21.29 20.36
N PRO A 157 -18.92 22.38 19.56
CA PRO A 157 -18.00 22.64 18.46
C PRO A 157 -16.53 22.65 18.91
N GLY A 158 -15.65 21.94 18.18
CA GLY A 158 -14.22 21.87 18.47
C GLY A 158 -13.84 21.07 19.72
N LYS A 159 -14.77 20.41 20.42
CA LYS A 159 -14.49 19.62 21.63
C LYS A 159 -14.22 18.15 21.31
N LEU A 160 -14.75 17.61 20.22
CA LEU A 160 -14.46 16.25 19.82
C LEU A 160 -13.16 16.23 19.03
N VAL A 161 -12.26 15.32 19.45
CA VAL A 161 -10.90 15.20 18.90
C VAL A 161 -10.81 13.93 18.09
N PHE A 162 -10.28 14.03 16.86
CA PHE A 162 -9.91 12.87 16.06
C PHE A 162 -8.40 12.74 15.93
N GLY A 163 -7.89 11.51 15.96
CA GLY A 163 -6.51 11.20 15.63
C GLY A 163 -6.32 11.01 14.13
N TYR A 164 -5.13 11.34 13.61
CA TYR A 164 -4.74 10.95 12.26
C TYR A 164 -3.23 10.71 12.18
N PHE A 165 -2.80 9.86 11.27
CA PHE A 165 -1.39 9.48 11.08
C PHE A 165 -0.97 9.49 9.60
N ASN A 166 -1.90 9.72 8.69
CA ASN A 166 -1.68 9.86 7.25
C ASN A 166 -2.88 10.57 6.59
N ALA A 167 -2.78 10.82 5.29
CA ALA A 167 -3.84 11.49 4.53
C ALA A 167 -5.16 10.71 4.55
N SER A 168 -5.12 9.37 4.47
CA SER A 168 -6.32 8.53 4.46
C SER A 168 -7.09 8.52 5.77
N SER A 169 -6.45 8.81 6.90
CA SER A 169 -7.10 8.95 8.21
C SER A 169 -7.47 10.39 8.56
N ARG A 170 -6.86 11.39 7.88
CA ARG A 170 -7.17 12.82 8.03
C ARG A 170 -8.38 13.26 7.21
N THR A 171 -8.42 12.86 5.95
CA THR A 171 -9.43 13.35 5.00
C THR A 171 -10.87 12.96 5.39
N PRO A 172 -11.19 11.72 5.83
CA PRO A 172 -12.57 11.35 6.17
C PRO A 172 -13.22 12.21 7.27
N PRO A 173 -12.57 12.48 8.43
CA PRO A 173 -13.19 13.34 9.46
C PRO A 173 -13.32 14.79 8.99
N GLU A 174 -12.40 15.33 8.21
CA GLU A 174 -12.50 16.70 7.67
C GLU A 174 -13.63 16.79 6.63
N TYR A 175 -13.77 15.78 5.76
CA TYR A 175 -14.87 15.71 4.80
C TYR A 175 -16.24 15.57 5.49
N LEU A 176 -16.33 14.68 6.49
CA LEU A 176 -17.53 14.54 7.32
C LEU A 176 -17.88 15.85 8.02
N SER A 177 -16.88 16.52 8.61
CA SER A 177 -17.06 17.81 9.29
C SER A 177 -17.71 18.85 8.38
N ARG A 178 -17.23 18.95 7.14
CA ARG A 178 -17.79 19.87 6.17
C ARG A 178 -19.23 19.54 5.77
N LEU A 179 -19.51 18.25 5.48
CA LEU A 179 -20.86 17.82 5.08
C LEU A 179 -21.88 17.91 6.21
N ALA A 180 -21.46 17.55 7.42
CA ALA A 180 -22.34 17.56 8.59
C ALA A 180 -22.48 18.95 9.26
N GLY A 181 -21.65 19.93 8.87
CA GLY A 181 -21.59 21.23 9.53
C GLY A 181 -21.16 21.11 10.99
N ILE A 182 -20.11 20.31 11.26
CA ILE A 182 -19.54 20.10 12.60
C ILE A 182 -18.09 20.56 12.63
N GLU A 183 -17.57 20.82 13.82
CA GLU A 183 -16.18 21.16 14.04
C GLU A 183 -15.52 20.08 14.90
N LEU A 184 -14.50 19.41 14.34
CA LEU A 184 -13.66 18.42 15.01
C LEU A 184 -12.22 18.95 15.10
N GLN A 185 -11.53 18.62 16.19
CA GLN A 185 -10.11 18.96 16.36
C GLN A 185 -9.23 17.78 15.92
N GLY A 186 -8.30 18.00 15.01
CA GLY A 186 -7.37 16.95 14.55
C GLY A 186 -6.07 16.94 15.35
N VAL A 187 -5.60 15.74 15.72
CA VAL A 187 -4.29 15.51 16.39
C VAL A 187 -3.44 14.58 15.54
N PRO A 188 -2.23 15.01 15.11
CA PRO A 188 -1.34 14.18 14.31
C PRO A 188 -0.57 13.18 15.16
N TYR A 189 -0.43 11.95 14.63
CA TYR A 189 0.37 10.87 15.20
C TYR A 189 1.43 10.37 14.22
N ARG A 190 2.57 9.93 14.73
CA ARG A 190 3.63 9.33 13.89
C ARG A 190 3.28 7.91 13.41
N ALA A 191 2.49 7.17 14.20
CA ALA A 191 2.09 5.81 13.91
C ALA A 191 0.66 5.54 14.38
N ILE A 192 -0.04 4.65 13.69
CA ILE A 192 -1.40 4.25 14.02
C ILE A 192 -1.51 3.69 15.45
N ALA A 193 -0.51 2.95 15.93
CA ALA A 193 -0.51 2.35 17.25
C ALA A 193 -0.67 3.39 18.39
N ASN A 194 -0.02 4.56 18.25
CA ASN A 194 -0.13 5.64 19.21
C ASN A 194 -1.55 6.25 19.22
N ALA A 195 -2.12 6.49 18.03
CA ALA A 195 -3.50 6.98 17.90
C ALA A 195 -4.52 6.00 18.50
N ILE A 196 -4.32 4.70 18.31
CA ILE A 196 -5.19 3.67 18.89
C ILE A 196 -5.09 3.64 20.42
N ALA A 197 -3.88 3.72 20.95
CA ALA A 197 -3.69 3.77 22.41
C ALA A 197 -4.44 4.95 23.04
N ASP A 198 -4.34 6.14 22.42
CA ASP A 198 -5.01 7.35 22.89
C ASP A 198 -6.54 7.29 22.66
N LEU A 199 -7.01 6.58 21.63
CA LEU A 199 -8.44 6.32 21.45
C LEU A 199 -9.00 5.41 22.55
N ILE A 200 -8.27 4.34 22.89
CA ILE A 200 -8.67 3.40 23.94
C ILE A 200 -8.65 4.09 25.33
N SER A 201 -7.63 4.90 25.62
CA SER A 201 -7.54 5.67 26.87
C SER A 201 -8.56 6.81 26.96
N GLY A 202 -9.07 7.28 25.80
CA GLY A 202 -10.03 8.38 25.71
C GLY A 202 -9.41 9.76 25.59
N GLU A 203 -8.09 9.86 25.35
CA GLU A 203 -7.41 11.12 25.03
C GLU A 203 -7.88 11.71 23.69
N ILE A 204 -8.23 10.85 22.74
CA ILE A 204 -8.97 11.23 21.54
C ILE A 204 -10.33 10.52 21.51
N HIS A 205 -11.27 11.09 20.76
CA HIS A 205 -12.66 10.66 20.76
C HIS A 205 -12.99 9.71 19.62
N CYS A 206 -12.32 9.85 18.48
CA CYS A 206 -12.53 8.99 17.32
C CYS A 206 -11.28 8.91 16.44
N LEU A 207 -11.28 7.87 15.61
CA LEU A 207 -10.23 7.62 14.62
C LEU A 207 -10.85 6.96 13.39
N PHE A 208 -10.51 7.44 12.20
CA PHE A 208 -10.83 6.70 10.98
C PHE A 208 -9.72 5.71 10.69
N MET A 209 -10.09 4.42 10.72
CA MET A 209 -9.17 3.30 10.51
C MET A 209 -9.64 2.48 9.31
N ASP A 210 -8.72 2.13 8.42
CA ASP A 210 -9.04 1.22 7.32
C ASP A 210 -9.51 -0.15 7.84
N THR A 211 -10.22 -0.87 6.97
CA THR A 211 -10.85 -2.15 7.34
C THR A 211 -9.84 -3.21 7.80
N THR A 212 -8.63 -3.22 7.23
CA THR A 212 -7.57 -4.17 7.58
C THR A 212 -7.05 -3.93 9.01
N ALA A 213 -6.64 -2.69 9.31
CA ALA A 213 -6.11 -2.34 10.62
C ALA A 213 -7.18 -2.42 11.72
N SER A 214 -8.46 -2.20 11.37
CA SER A 214 -9.58 -2.28 12.29
C SER A 214 -9.94 -3.69 12.75
N ASN A 215 -9.65 -4.71 11.91
CA ASN A 215 -10.20 -6.06 12.08
C ASN A 215 -9.94 -6.66 13.46
N GLN A 216 -8.69 -6.60 13.96
CA GLN A 216 -8.37 -7.14 15.29
C GLN A 216 -9.11 -6.45 16.43
N TYR A 217 -9.36 -5.13 16.33
CA TYR A 217 -10.06 -4.35 17.36
C TYR A 217 -11.57 -4.55 17.32
N LEU A 218 -12.12 -4.84 16.14
CA LEU A 218 -13.52 -5.26 15.99
C LEU A 218 -13.74 -6.64 16.59
N GLN A 219 -12.86 -7.61 16.29
CA GLN A 219 -12.96 -8.97 16.83
C GLN A 219 -12.77 -9.05 18.34
N SER A 220 -11.86 -8.24 18.89
CA SER A 220 -11.61 -8.16 20.34
C SER A 220 -12.57 -7.25 21.09
N HIS A 221 -13.50 -6.56 20.41
CA HIS A 221 -14.41 -5.55 20.96
C HIS A 221 -13.72 -4.42 21.72
N GLN A 222 -12.42 -4.19 21.46
CA GLN A 222 -11.66 -3.09 22.06
C GLN A 222 -12.06 -1.72 21.49
N LEU A 223 -12.57 -1.70 20.27
CA LEU A 223 -13.13 -0.51 19.62
C LEU A 223 -14.46 -0.85 18.97
N ARG A 224 -15.30 0.16 18.80
CA ARG A 224 -16.63 0.05 18.21
C ARG A 224 -16.73 0.93 16.96
N PRO A 225 -17.19 0.38 15.80
CA PRO A 225 -17.44 1.14 14.62
C PRO A 225 -18.79 1.85 14.70
N LEU A 226 -18.85 3.10 14.27
CA LEU A 226 -20.11 3.86 14.13
C LEU A 226 -20.62 3.87 12.69
N ALA A 227 -19.71 3.89 11.71
CA ALA A 227 -20.03 3.89 10.30
C ALA A 227 -18.81 3.50 9.48
N ILE A 228 -19.03 3.14 8.19
CA ILE A 228 -17.98 2.89 7.20
C ILE A 228 -18.04 3.94 6.09
N THR A 229 -16.89 4.30 5.52
CA THR A 229 -16.76 5.36 4.50
C THR A 229 -17.05 4.89 3.07
N SER A 230 -17.27 3.60 2.82
CA SER A 230 -17.75 3.07 1.54
C SER A 230 -19.19 3.52 1.25
N LEU A 231 -19.56 3.49 -0.03
CA LEU A 231 -20.92 3.84 -0.46
C LEU A 231 -21.98 2.91 0.14
N THR A 232 -21.62 1.65 0.36
CA THR A 232 -22.48 0.62 0.94
C THR A 232 -21.80 -0.03 2.13
N ARG A 233 -22.57 -0.74 2.96
CA ARG A 233 -22.03 -1.51 4.09
C ARG A 233 -21.03 -2.57 3.62
N ALA A 234 -19.98 -2.80 4.41
CA ALA A 234 -19.01 -3.83 4.11
C ALA A 234 -19.62 -5.22 4.36
N ARG A 235 -19.29 -6.18 3.48
CA ARG A 235 -19.75 -7.56 3.61
C ARG A 235 -19.32 -8.20 4.94
N ALA A 236 -18.11 -7.87 5.42
CA ALA A 236 -17.58 -8.39 6.67
C ALA A 236 -18.28 -7.82 7.92
N THR A 237 -18.98 -6.68 7.81
CA THR A 237 -19.65 -5.99 8.92
C THR A 237 -20.99 -5.43 8.44
N PRO A 238 -21.97 -6.27 8.11
CA PRO A 238 -23.26 -5.85 7.52
C PRO A 238 -24.09 -4.99 8.48
N ASP A 239 -23.84 -5.07 9.78
CA ASP A 239 -24.52 -4.28 10.80
C ASP A 239 -23.97 -2.87 10.96
N VAL A 240 -22.77 -2.57 10.40
CA VAL A 240 -22.17 -1.24 10.44
C VAL A 240 -22.71 -0.40 9.26
N PRO A 241 -23.44 0.69 9.52
CA PRO A 241 -24.01 1.51 8.45
C PRO A 241 -22.93 2.22 7.64
N ALA A 242 -23.22 2.49 6.36
CA ALA A 242 -22.39 3.38 5.57
C ALA A 242 -22.67 4.85 5.97
N VAL A 243 -21.62 5.68 5.94
CA VAL A 243 -21.81 7.14 6.14
C VAL A 243 -22.79 7.70 5.12
N ALA A 244 -22.83 7.13 3.91
CA ALA A 244 -23.75 7.47 2.83
C ALA A 244 -25.24 7.29 3.19
N GLU A 245 -25.57 6.43 4.15
CA GLU A 245 -26.95 6.25 4.63
C GLU A 245 -27.45 7.49 5.40
N THR A 246 -26.52 8.24 6.01
CA THR A 246 -26.83 9.51 6.69
C THR A 246 -26.50 10.74 5.82
N PHE A 247 -25.43 10.66 5.04
CA PHE A 247 -24.97 11.72 4.15
C PHE A 247 -24.87 11.18 2.71
N PRO A 248 -25.96 11.26 1.92
CA PRO A 248 -25.98 10.73 0.56
C PRO A 248 -24.82 11.25 -0.31
N GLY A 249 -24.17 10.34 -1.03
CA GLY A 249 -23.02 10.68 -1.86
C GLY A 249 -21.67 10.67 -1.11
N PHE A 250 -21.65 10.49 0.21
CA PHE A 250 -20.39 10.29 0.92
C PHE A 250 -19.76 8.97 0.50
N GLN A 251 -18.56 9.06 -0.03
CA GLN A 251 -17.74 7.89 -0.35
C GLN A 251 -16.27 8.26 -0.22
N LEU A 252 -15.52 7.49 0.55
CA LEU A 252 -14.06 7.57 0.65
C LEU A 252 -13.53 6.16 0.74
N THR A 253 -13.00 5.68 -0.35
CA THR A 253 -12.31 4.40 -0.48
C THR A 253 -10.84 4.64 -0.75
N GLY A 254 -10.08 3.58 -0.89
CA GLY A 254 -8.66 3.70 -1.18
C GLY A 254 -8.09 2.41 -1.74
N PHE A 255 -6.78 2.36 -1.80
CA PHE A 255 -6.05 1.19 -2.27
C PHE A 255 -4.73 1.00 -1.52
N LEU A 256 -4.24 -0.21 -1.60
CA LEU A 256 -2.87 -0.62 -1.37
C LEU A 256 -2.32 -1.21 -2.65
N GLY A 257 -1.02 -1.29 -2.77
CA GLY A 257 -0.40 -1.91 -3.95
C GLY A 257 1.11 -2.00 -3.79
N MET A 258 1.76 -2.39 -4.87
CA MET A 258 3.22 -2.46 -4.93
C MET A 258 3.72 -1.76 -6.18
N ALA A 259 4.86 -1.10 -6.06
CA ALA A 259 5.52 -0.40 -7.16
C ALA A 259 7.04 -0.52 -7.05
N VAL A 260 7.71 -0.33 -8.16
CA VAL A 260 9.18 -0.28 -8.27
C VAL A 260 9.60 1.03 -8.94
N PRO A 261 10.88 1.44 -8.88
CA PRO A 261 11.36 2.59 -9.64
C PRO A 261 11.01 2.48 -11.12
N SER A 262 10.62 3.56 -11.77
CA SER A 262 10.14 3.55 -13.17
C SER A 262 11.17 3.03 -14.19
N ALA A 263 12.47 3.14 -13.90
CA ALA A 263 13.55 2.63 -14.73
C ALA A 263 13.80 1.10 -14.59
N THR A 264 13.00 0.39 -13.77
CA THR A 264 13.14 -1.07 -13.60
C THR A 264 12.87 -1.79 -14.94
N PRO A 265 13.73 -2.74 -15.36
CA PRO A 265 13.56 -3.48 -16.60
C PRO A 265 12.19 -4.14 -16.74
N ARG A 266 11.61 -4.05 -17.93
CA ARG A 266 10.23 -4.49 -18.19
C ARG A 266 9.97 -5.97 -17.87
N ASP A 267 10.94 -6.83 -18.13
CA ASP A 267 10.88 -8.26 -17.84
C ASP A 267 10.78 -8.53 -16.31
N ILE A 268 11.51 -7.78 -15.51
CA ILE A 268 11.44 -7.83 -14.04
C ILE A 268 10.08 -7.33 -13.54
N VAL A 269 9.58 -6.22 -14.10
CA VAL A 269 8.26 -5.67 -13.79
C VAL A 269 7.15 -6.70 -14.08
N VAL A 270 7.21 -7.38 -15.21
CA VAL A 270 6.24 -8.44 -15.58
C VAL A 270 6.34 -9.63 -14.61
N GLN A 271 7.55 -10.05 -14.25
CA GLN A 271 7.74 -11.16 -13.30
C GLN A 271 7.21 -10.80 -11.91
N LEU A 272 7.46 -9.58 -11.41
CA LEU A 272 6.90 -9.11 -10.14
C LEU A 272 5.37 -9.09 -10.15
N ASN A 273 4.76 -8.54 -11.22
CA ASN A 273 3.30 -8.57 -11.38
C ASN A 273 2.76 -9.99 -11.36
N GLY A 274 3.43 -10.93 -12.06
CA GLY A 274 3.08 -12.35 -12.05
C GLY A 274 3.14 -12.96 -10.65
N LEU A 275 4.21 -12.71 -9.88
CA LEU A 275 4.36 -13.21 -8.52
C LEU A 275 3.29 -12.66 -7.56
N ILE A 276 2.95 -11.37 -7.68
CA ILE A 276 1.89 -10.75 -6.87
C ILE A 276 0.53 -11.35 -7.23
N ASN A 277 0.21 -11.44 -8.53
CA ASN A 277 -1.04 -12.05 -9.00
C ASN A 277 -1.18 -13.51 -8.56
N GLU A 278 -0.10 -14.29 -8.62
CA GLU A 278 -0.08 -15.67 -8.15
C GLU A 278 -0.32 -15.75 -6.62
N ALA A 279 0.30 -14.88 -5.84
CA ALA A 279 0.06 -14.79 -4.41
C ALA A 279 -1.43 -14.53 -4.10
N LEU A 280 -2.10 -13.70 -4.89
CA LEU A 280 -3.53 -13.40 -4.77
C LEU A 280 -4.44 -14.59 -5.16
N THR A 281 -3.94 -15.65 -5.80
CA THR A 281 -4.72 -16.86 -6.09
C THR A 281 -4.74 -17.84 -4.92
N VAL A 282 -3.83 -17.72 -3.96
CA VAL A 282 -3.70 -18.64 -2.82
C VAL A 282 -4.94 -18.53 -1.91
N PRO A 283 -5.63 -19.64 -1.62
CA PRO A 283 -6.88 -19.62 -0.84
C PRO A 283 -6.76 -18.91 0.52
N GLU A 284 -5.65 -19.11 1.23
CA GLU A 284 -5.41 -18.43 2.52
C GLU A 284 -5.24 -16.93 2.36
N VAL A 285 -4.55 -16.46 1.30
CA VAL A 285 -4.42 -15.04 0.99
C VAL A 285 -5.80 -14.44 0.69
N ARG A 286 -6.60 -15.09 -0.14
CA ARG A 286 -7.96 -14.65 -0.46
C ARG A 286 -8.81 -14.52 0.78
N ARG A 287 -8.83 -15.54 1.61
CA ARG A 287 -9.56 -15.51 2.88
C ARG A 287 -9.16 -14.33 3.75
N ARG A 288 -7.85 -14.08 3.88
CA ARG A 288 -7.34 -12.93 4.65
C ARG A 288 -7.69 -11.59 4.02
N MET A 289 -7.60 -11.48 2.70
CA MET A 289 -8.02 -10.26 1.99
C MET A 289 -9.50 -9.97 2.22
N ASP A 290 -10.37 -10.98 2.14
CA ASP A 290 -11.80 -10.84 2.41
C ASP A 290 -12.06 -10.40 3.87
N GLU A 291 -11.37 -11.01 4.85
CA GLU A 291 -11.45 -10.63 6.28
C GLU A 291 -11.01 -9.17 6.51
N PHE A 292 -10.04 -8.70 5.73
CA PHE A 292 -9.54 -7.32 5.80
C PHE A 292 -10.38 -6.32 5.01
N GLY A 293 -11.43 -6.77 4.33
CA GLY A 293 -12.24 -5.91 3.47
C GLY A 293 -11.46 -5.36 2.28
N LEU A 294 -10.46 -6.10 1.80
CA LEU A 294 -9.71 -5.80 0.59
C LEU A 294 -10.32 -6.58 -0.57
N SER A 295 -10.60 -5.90 -1.67
CA SER A 295 -10.94 -6.55 -2.93
C SER A 295 -9.71 -6.61 -3.83
N TYR A 296 -9.57 -7.73 -4.51
CA TYR A 296 -8.43 -8.02 -5.37
C TYR A 296 -8.93 -8.69 -6.65
N ASP A 297 -8.40 -8.22 -7.75
CA ASP A 297 -8.54 -8.86 -9.05
C ASP A 297 -7.14 -9.20 -9.56
N ILE A 298 -7.03 -10.27 -10.32
CA ILE A 298 -5.79 -10.52 -11.06
C ILE A 298 -5.73 -9.50 -12.18
N THR A 299 -4.79 -8.58 -12.09
CA THR A 299 -4.68 -7.44 -12.99
C THR A 299 -3.33 -7.39 -13.69
N ASP A 300 -3.36 -7.05 -14.96
CA ASP A 300 -2.15 -6.71 -15.67
C ASP A 300 -1.62 -5.32 -15.28
N LEU A 301 -0.44 -4.99 -15.77
CA LEU A 301 0.23 -3.72 -15.43
C LEU A 301 -0.55 -2.49 -15.91
N ALA A 302 -1.27 -2.60 -17.04
CA ALA A 302 -2.05 -1.49 -17.57
C ALA A 302 -3.29 -1.23 -16.70
N ALA A 303 -3.95 -2.28 -16.23
CA ALA A 303 -5.07 -2.18 -15.30
C ALA A 303 -4.64 -1.63 -13.93
N CYS A 304 -3.47 -2.05 -13.41
CA CYS A 304 -2.89 -1.51 -12.18
C CYS A 304 -2.68 0.01 -12.28
N GLU A 305 -2.06 0.47 -13.36
CA GLU A 305 -1.81 1.90 -13.58
C GLU A 305 -3.11 2.70 -13.75
N ALA A 306 -4.08 2.15 -14.47
CA ALA A 306 -5.39 2.79 -14.66
C ALA A 306 -6.13 2.96 -13.33
N GLU A 307 -6.10 1.97 -12.45
CA GLU A 307 -6.72 2.03 -11.12
C GLU A 307 -6.08 3.12 -10.25
N VAL A 308 -4.74 3.14 -10.16
CA VAL A 308 -4.04 4.16 -9.35
C VAL A 308 -4.28 5.57 -9.89
N ARG A 309 -4.36 5.74 -11.22
CA ARG A 309 -4.69 7.02 -11.83
C ARG A 309 -6.12 7.46 -11.47
N ALA A 310 -7.10 6.57 -11.58
CA ALA A 310 -8.48 6.87 -11.23
C ALA A 310 -8.63 7.22 -9.73
N GLU A 311 -7.89 6.51 -8.85
CA GLU A 311 -7.87 6.86 -7.43
C GLU A 311 -7.26 8.24 -7.17
N ARG A 312 -6.20 8.61 -7.89
CA ARG A 312 -5.58 9.94 -7.78
C ARG A 312 -6.57 11.05 -8.14
N GLU A 313 -7.34 10.84 -9.21
CA GLU A 313 -8.40 11.79 -9.62
C GLU A 313 -9.49 11.89 -8.56
N ARG A 314 -9.98 10.77 -8.03
CA ARG A 314 -10.97 10.74 -6.94
C ARG A 314 -10.49 11.47 -5.69
N TRP A 315 -9.25 11.22 -5.27
CA TRP A 315 -8.69 11.84 -4.07
C TRP A 315 -8.42 13.34 -4.24
N THR A 316 -8.08 13.78 -5.44
CA THR A 316 -8.01 15.22 -5.75
C THR A 316 -9.37 15.88 -5.55
N GLU A 317 -10.45 15.24 -5.97
CA GLU A 317 -11.81 15.74 -5.75
C GLU A 317 -12.22 15.70 -4.28
N TYR A 318 -11.93 14.62 -3.56
CA TYR A 318 -12.24 14.52 -2.12
C TYR A 318 -11.55 15.63 -1.31
N THR A 319 -10.27 15.88 -1.53
CA THR A 319 -9.53 16.94 -0.83
C THR A 319 -10.06 18.33 -1.16
N ARG A 320 -10.44 18.54 -2.43
CA ARG A 320 -11.08 19.79 -2.88
C ARG A 320 -12.42 20.03 -2.18
N VAL A 321 -13.29 19.01 -2.15
CA VAL A 321 -14.62 19.13 -1.51
C VAL A 321 -14.48 19.27 0.01
N ALA A 322 -13.55 18.57 0.64
CA ALA A 322 -13.25 18.72 2.07
C ALA A 322 -12.67 20.11 2.42
N GLY A 323 -12.21 20.87 1.42
CA GLY A 323 -11.61 22.20 1.62
C GLY A 323 -10.22 22.15 2.27
N ILE A 324 -9.54 20.98 2.18
CA ILE A 324 -8.22 20.80 2.76
C ILE A 324 -7.20 21.56 1.92
N GLN A 325 -6.43 22.44 2.57
CA GLN A 325 -5.36 23.19 1.90
C GLN A 325 -4.06 22.38 1.90
N PRO A 326 -3.28 22.42 0.80
CA PRO A 326 -1.95 21.82 0.75
C PRO A 326 -1.00 22.46 1.77
N GLU A 327 -0.26 21.64 2.49
CA GLU A 327 0.75 22.04 3.48
C GLU A 327 2.17 21.92 2.93
#